data_336069e28bf0a093e60d92aede594fbf
#
_entry.id   336069e28bf0a093e60d92aede594fbf
#
_cell.length_a   1.000
_cell.length_b   1.000
_cell.length_c   1.000
_cell.angle_alpha   90.00
_cell.angle_beta   90.00
_cell.angle_gamma   90.00
#
_symmetry.space_group_name_H-M   'P 1'
#
loop_
_entity.id
_entity.type
_entity.pdbx_description
1 polymer ?
#
loop_
_entity_poly.entity_id
_entity_poly.type
_entity_poly.pdbx_seq_one_letter_code
_entity_poly.pdbx_strand_id
1 'polypeptide(L)'
;MGSEMCIRDSLINEAALFAARYGDKKVEQSHLDLAKDKIMMGPERKSMILTEEQKRLTAYHEAGHAIVGRIVPEHDPVYKVTIIPRGRALGVTMFLPEDDKYMQSKEYLLSRICTLYGGRIAEQLINGERNITTGASNDIEVATGIATNMVTKWGLSDKVGPLKFGDDDSSPFLGRSASQSSKTYSDETSKLIDSEIKDIINSCYERAETILKDNMDKLHTMAEALLKYETIDQHQIDDIMSGAEPREPSDWNNDDEPPKKSTKESSIKGPAEEL
;
A
#
# COMPACT_ATOMS: atom_id res chain seq x y z
N MET A 1 23.52 2.58 10.39
CA MET A 1 24.14 3.75 9.70
C MET A 1 24.29 3.58 8.17
N GLY A 2 24.59 2.42 7.63
CA GLY A 2 24.75 2.28 6.17
C GLY A 2 23.45 2.38 5.34
N SER A 3 22.31 1.92 5.86
CA SER A 3 21.03 1.90 5.12
C SER A 3 20.37 3.26 4.98
N GLU A 4 20.43 4.11 6.00
CA GLU A 4 19.82 5.45 5.97
C GLU A 4 20.52 6.38 4.98
N MET A 5 21.85 6.31 4.90
CA MET A 5 22.64 7.08 3.95
C MET A 5 22.31 6.68 2.52
N CYS A 6 22.17 5.38 2.25
CA CYS A 6 21.78 4.88 0.93
C CYS A 6 20.36 5.32 0.51
N ILE A 7 19.40 5.39 1.45
CA ILE A 7 18.03 5.84 1.15
C ILE A 7 18.03 7.33 0.80
N ARG A 8 18.71 8.17 1.58
CA ARG A 8 18.84 9.62 1.31
C ARG A 8 19.51 9.89 -0.02
N ASP A 9 20.61 9.21 -0.32
CA ASP A 9 21.33 9.34 -1.59
C ASP A 9 20.45 8.91 -2.76
N SER A 10 19.68 7.83 -2.61
CA SER A 10 18.73 7.37 -3.62
C SER A 10 17.62 8.39 -3.86
N LEU A 11 17.06 9.00 -2.79
CA LEU A 11 16.02 10.02 -2.90
C LEU A 11 16.50 11.26 -3.66
N ILE A 12 17.68 11.77 -3.30
CA ILE A 12 18.26 12.97 -3.96
C ILE A 12 18.61 12.66 -5.41
N ASN A 13 19.16 11.48 -5.68
CA ASN A 13 19.50 11.07 -7.04
C ASN A 13 18.25 10.94 -7.92
N GLU A 14 17.19 10.30 -7.43
CA GLU A 14 15.91 10.19 -8.15
C GLU A 14 15.25 11.56 -8.36
N ALA A 15 15.29 12.45 -7.36
CA ALA A 15 14.76 13.81 -7.50
C ALA A 15 15.53 14.61 -8.56
N ALA A 16 16.87 14.46 -8.63
CA ALA A 16 17.67 15.08 -9.67
C ALA A 16 17.35 14.53 -11.07
N LEU A 17 17.06 13.23 -11.18
CA LEU A 17 16.63 12.61 -12.44
C LEU A 17 15.24 13.13 -12.87
N PHE A 18 14.32 13.35 -11.94
CA PHE A 18 13.03 13.98 -12.24
C PHE A 18 13.22 15.42 -12.71
N ALA A 19 14.00 16.25 -11.99
CA ALA A 19 14.30 17.62 -12.41
C ALA A 19 14.90 17.66 -13.84
N ALA A 20 15.86 16.79 -14.11
CA ALA A 20 16.47 16.70 -15.45
C ALA A 20 15.44 16.27 -16.53
N ARG A 21 14.51 15.37 -16.21
CA ARG A 21 13.45 14.91 -17.11
C ARG A 21 12.46 16.02 -17.46
N TYR A 22 12.13 16.88 -16.49
CA TYR A 22 11.25 18.04 -16.70
C TYR A 22 11.99 19.25 -17.30
N GLY A 23 13.31 19.18 -17.42
CA GLY A 23 14.15 20.27 -17.96
C GLY A 23 14.46 21.36 -16.96
N ASP A 24 14.23 21.11 -15.68
CA ASP A 24 14.46 22.04 -14.60
C ASP A 24 15.95 22.07 -14.22
N LYS A 25 16.45 23.27 -13.93
CA LYS A 25 17.87 23.48 -13.56
C LYS A 25 18.17 23.26 -12.08
N LYS A 26 17.15 23.11 -11.28
CA LYS A 26 17.24 22.92 -9.82
C LYS A 26 16.26 21.85 -9.38
N VAL A 27 16.60 21.13 -8.32
CA VAL A 27 15.69 20.21 -7.65
C VAL A 27 14.76 21.04 -6.77
N GLU A 28 13.46 20.90 -6.97
CA GLU A 28 12.39 21.50 -6.20
C GLU A 28 11.70 20.46 -5.30
N GLN A 29 10.83 20.91 -4.40
CA GLN A 29 10.10 20.01 -3.50
C GLN A 29 9.25 18.99 -4.25
N SER A 30 8.61 19.39 -5.33
CA SER A 30 7.83 18.50 -6.22
C SER A 30 8.64 17.31 -6.73
N HIS A 31 9.91 17.53 -7.09
CA HIS A 31 10.80 16.45 -7.54
C HIS A 31 11.17 15.48 -6.42
N LEU A 32 11.29 15.98 -5.18
CA LEU A 32 11.52 15.14 -4.00
C LEU A 32 10.28 14.30 -3.67
N ASP A 33 9.08 14.87 -3.80
CA ASP A 33 7.82 14.15 -3.57
C ASP A 33 7.60 13.05 -4.61
N LEU A 34 7.86 13.32 -5.89
CA LEU A 34 7.84 12.32 -6.96
C LEU A 34 8.88 11.20 -6.73
N ALA A 35 10.07 11.58 -6.29
CA ALA A 35 11.13 10.61 -5.97
C ALA A 35 10.75 9.73 -4.77
N LYS A 36 10.15 10.32 -3.73
CA LYS A 36 9.63 9.60 -2.57
C LYS A 36 8.56 8.60 -3.01
N ASP A 37 7.58 9.03 -3.78
CA ASP A 37 6.52 8.18 -4.30
C ASP A 37 7.08 7.00 -5.12
N LYS A 38 8.05 7.26 -6.00
CA LYS A 38 8.69 6.21 -6.80
C LYS A 38 9.47 5.21 -5.96
N ILE A 39 10.18 5.66 -4.92
CA ILE A 39 10.97 4.78 -4.05
C ILE A 39 10.06 3.93 -3.17
N MET A 40 9.01 4.53 -2.61
CA MET A 40 8.15 3.87 -1.64
C MET A 40 7.08 2.99 -2.29
N MET A 41 6.44 3.45 -3.36
CA MET A 41 5.33 2.74 -4.03
C MET A 41 5.77 2.03 -5.31
N GLY A 42 6.99 2.26 -5.79
CA GLY A 42 7.47 1.75 -7.07
C GLY A 42 7.11 2.65 -8.26
N PRO A 43 7.66 2.33 -9.45
CA PRO A 43 7.42 3.10 -10.67
C PRO A 43 5.96 2.96 -11.13
N GLU A 44 5.39 4.06 -11.61
CA GLU A 44 4.07 4.07 -12.24
C GLU A 44 4.07 3.30 -13.57
N ARG A 45 3.01 2.54 -13.80
CA ARG A 45 2.79 1.79 -15.04
C ARG A 45 1.67 2.42 -15.86
N LYS A 46 1.85 3.67 -16.29
CA LYS A 46 0.89 4.45 -17.10
C LYS A 46 0.48 3.78 -18.43
N SER A 47 1.30 2.83 -18.92
CA SER A 47 0.99 2.08 -20.15
C SER A 47 0.01 0.93 -19.94
N MET A 48 -0.35 0.61 -18.70
CA MET A 48 -1.32 -0.45 -18.39
C MET A 48 -2.73 0.10 -18.52
N ILE A 49 -3.47 -0.41 -19.50
CA ILE A 49 -4.86 -0.01 -19.72
C ILE A 49 -5.74 -0.88 -18.83
N LEU A 50 -6.40 -0.27 -17.85
CA LEU A 50 -7.43 -0.90 -17.03
C LEU A 50 -8.81 -0.60 -17.66
N THR A 51 -9.72 -1.59 -17.58
CA THR A 51 -11.12 -1.33 -17.90
C THR A 51 -11.76 -0.46 -16.83
N GLU A 52 -12.84 0.27 -17.15
CA GLU A 52 -13.57 1.08 -16.18
C GLU A 52 -14.08 0.28 -14.99
N GLU A 53 -14.46 -0.98 -15.23
CA GLU A 53 -14.86 -1.91 -14.18
C GLU A 53 -13.70 -2.24 -13.24
N GLN A 54 -12.51 -2.50 -13.80
CA GLN A 54 -11.31 -2.76 -13.00
C GLN A 54 -10.87 -1.52 -12.21
N LYS A 55 -10.94 -0.32 -12.81
CA LYS A 55 -10.65 0.94 -12.11
C LYS A 55 -11.59 1.15 -10.93
N ARG A 56 -12.89 0.93 -11.17
CA ARG A 56 -13.91 1.05 -10.13
C ARG A 56 -13.66 0.06 -8.99
N LEU A 57 -13.39 -1.20 -9.31
CA LEU A 57 -13.10 -2.23 -8.33
C LEU A 57 -11.88 -1.86 -7.48
N THR A 58 -10.79 -1.45 -8.14
CA THR A 58 -9.57 -0.99 -7.46
C THR A 58 -9.84 0.24 -6.58
N ALA A 59 -10.64 1.20 -7.05
CA ALA A 59 -10.97 2.39 -6.27
C ALA A 59 -11.68 2.04 -4.96
N TYR A 60 -12.66 1.13 -4.98
CA TYR A 60 -13.32 0.68 -3.76
C TYR A 60 -12.41 -0.13 -2.86
N HIS A 61 -11.54 -0.98 -3.45
CA HIS A 61 -10.55 -1.76 -2.71
C HIS A 61 -9.61 -0.85 -1.91
N GLU A 62 -8.97 0.11 -2.58
CA GLU A 62 -8.05 1.05 -1.94
C GLU A 62 -8.76 1.98 -0.94
N ALA A 63 -9.98 2.45 -1.27
CA ALA A 63 -10.78 3.23 -0.35
C ALA A 63 -11.12 2.43 0.93
N GLY A 64 -11.36 1.13 0.81
CA GLY A 64 -11.57 0.24 1.95
C GLY A 64 -10.39 0.22 2.91
N HIS A 65 -9.18 0.04 2.40
CA HIS A 65 -7.95 0.11 3.19
C HIS A 65 -7.79 1.47 3.88
N ALA A 66 -8.00 2.56 3.13
CA ALA A 66 -7.83 3.91 3.64
C ALA A 66 -8.80 4.25 4.77
N ILE A 67 -10.08 3.91 4.63
CA ILE A 67 -11.11 4.20 5.65
C ILE A 67 -10.86 3.38 6.92
N VAL A 68 -10.62 2.07 6.78
CA VAL A 68 -10.34 1.23 7.94
C VAL A 68 -9.08 1.72 8.65
N GLY A 69 -7.99 1.95 7.92
CA GLY A 69 -6.73 2.42 8.49
C GLY A 69 -6.83 3.79 9.16
N ARG A 70 -7.77 4.66 8.72
CA ARG A 70 -7.99 5.98 9.32
C ARG A 70 -8.81 5.92 10.62
N ILE A 71 -9.62 4.88 10.81
CA ILE A 71 -10.54 4.76 11.96
C ILE A 71 -9.98 3.86 13.07
N VAL A 72 -9.25 2.80 12.72
CA VAL A 72 -8.65 1.91 13.74
C VAL A 72 -7.60 2.65 14.57
N PRO A 73 -7.46 2.33 15.88
CA PRO A 73 -6.50 2.98 16.75
C PRO A 73 -5.06 2.55 16.43
N GLU A 74 -4.10 3.37 16.85
CA GLU A 74 -2.65 3.09 16.78
C GLU A 74 -2.12 2.75 15.38
N HIS A 75 -2.90 2.94 14.32
CA HIS A 75 -2.43 2.74 12.94
C HIS A 75 -1.62 3.94 12.44
N ASP A 76 -0.71 3.70 11.50
CA ASP A 76 0.00 4.77 10.81
C ASP A 76 -0.98 5.60 9.96
N PRO A 77 -0.79 6.93 9.84
CA PRO A 77 -1.66 7.76 9.03
C PRO A 77 -1.58 7.40 7.55
N VAL A 78 -2.72 7.55 6.87
CA VAL A 78 -2.78 7.40 5.40
C VAL A 78 -2.08 8.60 4.77
N TYR A 79 -1.05 8.34 4.00
CA TYR A 79 -0.28 9.37 3.30
C TYR A 79 -0.89 9.67 1.92
N LYS A 80 -1.13 8.63 1.13
CA LYS A 80 -1.61 8.73 -0.25
C LYS A 80 -2.34 7.46 -0.67
N VAL A 81 -3.38 7.61 -1.49
CA VAL A 81 -4.10 6.50 -2.11
C VAL A 81 -4.11 6.69 -3.62
N THR A 82 -3.81 5.68 -4.39
CA THR A 82 -3.77 5.76 -5.86
C THR A 82 -4.32 4.50 -6.51
N ILE A 83 -5.02 4.68 -7.61
CA ILE A 83 -5.45 3.60 -8.51
C ILE A 83 -4.58 3.51 -9.76
N ILE A 84 -3.52 4.30 -9.84
CA ILE A 84 -2.52 4.16 -10.90
C ILE A 84 -1.68 2.92 -10.59
N PRO A 85 -1.60 1.93 -11.52
CA PRO A 85 -0.84 0.72 -11.28
C PRO A 85 0.64 1.00 -11.00
N ARG A 86 1.16 0.38 -9.93
CA ARG A 86 2.56 0.50 -9.52
C ARG A 86 3.16 -0.88 -9.27
N GLY A 87 4.31 -1.18 -9.88
CA GLY A 87 4.94 -2.49 -9.75
C GLY A 87 4.01 -3.64 -10.16
N ARG A 88 3.58 -4.47 -9.21
CA ARG A 88 2.60 -5.57 -9.43
C ARG A 88 1.19 -5.23 -8.95
N ALA A 89 1.01 -4.14 -8.21
CA ALA A 89 -0.28 -3.72 -7.68
C ALA A 89 -1.06 -2.89 -8.70
N LEU A 90 -2.38 -3.03 -8.71
CA LEU A 90 -3.31 -2.23 -9.53
C LEU A 90 -3.62 -0.89 -8.90
N GLY A 91 -3.55 -0.82 -7.57
CA GLY A 91 -3.64 0.38 -6.75
C GLY A 91 -2.72 0.25 -5.53
N VAL A 92 -2.56 1.32 -4.78
CA VAL A 92 -1.74 1.34 -3.55
C VAL A 92 -2.33 2.32 -2.56
N THR A 93 -2.61 1.84 -1.36
CA THR A 93 -2.86 2.69 -0.18
C THR A 93 -1.60 2.77 0.66
N MET A 94 -1.00 3.95 0.71
CA MET A 94 0.26 4.18 1.40
C MET A 94 0.03 4.74 2.79
N PHE A 95 0.56 4.04 3.78
CA PHE A 95 0.63 4.49 5.17
C PHE A 95 2.06 4.93 5.47
N LEU A 96 2.22 6.06 6.13
CA LEU A 96 3.52 6.61 6.45
C LEU A 96 3.62 6.83 7.95
N PRO A 97 4.50 6.12 8.66
CA PRO A 97 4.75 6.36 10.07
C PRO A 97 5.25 7.80 10.31
N GLU A 98 4.72 8.46 11.34
CA GLU A 98 5.19 9.80 11.75
C GLU A 98 6.53 9.71 12.47
N ASP A 99 6.76 8.61 13.20
CA ASP A 99 7.97 8.36 13.98
C ASP A 99 8.58 6.99 13.67
N ASP A 100 9.86 6.82 13.96
CA ASP A 100 10.56 5.51 13.88
C ASP A 100 10.04 4.58 14.99
N LYS A 101 9.14 3.65 14.62
CA LYS A 101 8.57 2.67 15.54
C LYS A 101 9.44 1.41 15.58
N TYR A 102 10.26 1.27 16.61
CA TYR A 102 11.05 0.04 16.84
C TYR A 102 10.25 -1.08 17.51
N MET A 103 9.17 -0.75 18.19
CA MET A 103 8.30 -1.71 18.88
C MET A 103 6.87 -1.50 18.42
N GLN A 104 6.15 -2.60 18.20
CA GLN A 104 4.75 -2.59 17.80
C GLN A 104 3.91 -3.19 18.91
N SER A 105 2.84 -2.48 19.29
CA SER A 105 1.88 -2.95 20.30
C SER A 105 0.97 -4.05 19.72
N LYS A 106 0.31 -4.82 20.59
CA LYS A 106 -0.73 -5.78 20.19
C LYS A 106 -1.86 -5.07 19.41
N GLU A 107 -2.29 -3.88 19.89
CA GLU A 107 -3.36 -3.12 19.24
C GLU A 107 -2.95 -2.59 17.87
N TYR A 108 -1.71 -2.12 17.71
CA TYR A 108 -1.18 -1.74 16.38
C TYR A 108 -1.24 -2.91 15.39
N LEU A 109 -0.83 -4.11 15.81
CA LEU A 109 -0.85 -5.30 14.94
C LEU A 109 -2.27 -5.72 14.58
N LEU A 110 -3.22 -5.68 15.54
CA LEU A 110 -4.64 -5.95 15.27
C LEU A 110 -5.24 -4.92 14.31
N SER A 111 -4.94 -3.64 14.51
CA SER A 111 -5.38 -2.56 13.62
C SER A 111 -4.82 -2.73 12.21
N ARG A 112 -3.58 -3.15 12.08
CA ARG A 112 -2.97 -3.46 10.79
C ARG A 112 -3.65 -4.64 10.10
N ILE A 113 -4.00 -5.70 10.83
CA ILE A 113 -4.77 -6.83 10.27
C ILE A 113 -6.15 -6.33 9.80
N CYS A 114 -6.87 -5.52 10.61
CA CYS A 114 -8.16 -4.94 10.20
C CYS A 114 -8.03 -4.17 8.87
N THR A 115 -7.00 -3.32 8.76
CA THR A 115 -6.75 -2.50 7.57
C THR A 115 -6.50 -3.34 6.33
N LEU A 116 -5.73 -4.43 6.46
CA LEU A 116 -5.47 -5.36 5.35
C LEU A 116 -6.74 -6.04 4.82
N TYR A 117 -7.75 -6.24 5.65
CA TYR A 117 -9.04 -6.78 5.18
C TYR A 117 -9.97 -5.71 4.58
N GLY A 118 -9.66 -4.42 4.75
CA GLY A 118 -10.48 -3.31 4.26
C GLY A 118 -10.82 -3.40 2.77
N GLY A 119 -9.83 -3.68 1.93
CA GLY A 119 -10.02 -3.80 0.48
C GLY A 119 -10.97 -4.94 0.08
N ARG A 120 -10.76 -6.14 0.63
CA ARG A 120 -11.61 -7.30 0.37
C ARG A 120 -13.05 -7.07 0.82
N ILE A 121 -13.24 -6.48 2.00
CA ILE A 121 -14.57 -6.20 2.54
C ILE A 121 -15.29 -5.14 1.71
N ALA A 122 -14.58 -4.10 1.26
CA ALA A 122 -15.15 -3.11 0.36
C ALA A 122 -15.63 -3.75 -0.96
N GLU A 123 -14.84 -4.63 -1.59
CA GLU A 123 -15.27 -5.40 -2.75
C GLU A 123 -16.55 -6.22 -2.46
N GLN A 124 -16.60 -6.89 -1.30
CA GLN A 124 -17.75 -7.70 -0.90
C GLN A 124 -19.01 -6.88 -0.72
N LEU A 125 -18.91 -5.72 -0.06
CA LEU A 125 -20.05 -4.83 0.20
C LEU A 125 -20.63 -4.22 -1.09
N ILE A 126 -19.78 -3.92 -2.08
CA ILE A 126 -20.18 -3.25 -3.32
C ILE A 126 -20.65 -4.23 -4.39
N ASN A 127 -19.94 -5.34 -4.57
CA ASN A 127 -20.18 -6.28 -5.67
C ASN A 127 -20.87 -7.58 -5.22
N GLY A 128 -21.03 -7.77 -3.91
CA GLY A 128 -21.58 -9.00 -3.32
C GLY A 128 -20.55 -10.13 -3.24
N GLU A 129 -20.82 -11.11 -2.40
CA GLU A 129 -19.89 -12.20 -2.05
C GLU A 129 -19.39 -13.02 -3.26
N ARG A 130 -20.23 -13.17 -4.30
CA ARG A 130 -19.89 -13.99 -5.49
C ARG A 130 -18.89 -13.33 -6.43
N ASN A 131 -18.71 -12.01 -6.31
CA ASN A 131 -17.89 -11.22 -7.23
C ASN A 131 -16.61 -10.67 -6.55
N ILE A 132 -16.23 -11.26 -5.41
CA ILE A 132 -14.95 -10.95 -4.75
C ILE A 132 -13.83 -11.48 -5.65
N THR A 133 -12.77 -10.68 -5.78
CA THR A 133 -11.63 -11.03 -6.64
C THR A 133 -10.45 -11.61 -5.86
N THR A 134 -9.44 -12.04 -6.59
CA THR A 134 -8.16 -12.47 -6.03
C THR A 134 -7.24 -11.29 -5.71
N GLY A 135 -7.69 -10.05 -5.88
CA GLY A 135 -6.91 -8.83 -5.65
C GLY A 135 -6.31 -8.77 -4.23
N ALA A 136 -7.11 -9.17 -3.24
CA ALA A 136 -6.70 -9.19 -1.84
C ALA A 136 -5.77 -10.34 -1.42
N SER A 137 -5.21 -11.12 -2.36
CA SER A 137 -4.40 -12.30 -2.01
C SER A 137 -3.18 -11.95 -1.16
N ASN A 138 -2.48 -10.88 -1.51
CA ASN A 138 -1.33 -10.41 -0.74
C ASN A 138 -1.73 -9.89 0.65
N ASP A 139 -2.84 -9.20 0.77
CA ASP A 139 -3.34 -8.68 2.04
C ASP A 139 -3.70 -9.81 2.99
N ILE A 140 -4.34 -10.87 2.48
CA ILE A 140 -4.66 -12.08 3.24
C ILE A 140 -3.38 -12.79 3.69
N GLU A 141 -2.38 -12.91 2.82
CA GLU A 141 -1.10 -13.51 3.15
C GLU A 141 -0.39 -12.76 4.27
N VAL A 142 -0.29 -11.43 4.16
CA VAL A 142 0.34 -10.56 5.15
C VAL A 142 -0.44 -10.60 6.47
N ALA A 143 -1.78 -10.49 6.45
CA ALA A 143 -2.62 -10.55 7.63
C ALA A 143 -2.47 -11.88 8.38
N THR A 144 -2.49 -12.99 7.64
CA THR A 144 -2.27 -14.34 8.20
C THR A 144 -0.87 -14.47 8.79
N GLY A 145 0.14 -13.93 8.12
CA GLY A 145 1.52 -13.91 8.62
C GLY A 145 1.67 -13.13 9.92
N ILE A 146 1.03 -11.97 10.05
CA ILE A 146 1.02 -11.17 11.29
C ILE A 146 0.35 -11.96 12.41
N ALA A 147 -0.87 -12.47 12.19
CA ALA A 147 -1.62 -13.24 13.19
C ALA A 147 -0.83 -14.48 13.64
N THR A 148 -0.21 -15.21 12.72
CA THR A 148 0.64 -16.35 13.02
C THR A 148 1.82 -15.95 13.90
N ASN A 149 2.53 -14.87 13.58
CA ASN A 149 3.65 -14.38 14.37
C ASN A 149 3.22 -13.88 15.76
N MET A 150 2.04 -13.26 15.87
CA MET A 150 1.48 -12.85 17.16
C MET A 150 1.31 -14.05 18.10
N VAL A 151 0.78 -15.16 17.58
CA VAL A 151 0.50 -16.38 18.36
C VAL A 151 1.77 -17.21 18.60
N THR A 152 2.60 -17.38 17.57
CA THR A 152 3.71 -18.36 17.63
C THR A 152 5.05 -17.78 18.00
N LYS A 153 5.32 -16.49 17.70
CA LYS A 153 6.67 -15.90 17.88
C LYS A 153 6.73 -14.81 18.94
N TRP A 154 5.66 -14.01 19.05
CA TRP A 154 5.68 -12.80 19.90
C TRP A 154 4.96 -12.99 21.24
N GLY A 155 4.31 -14.16 21.46
CA GLY A 155 3.64 -14.48 22.73
C GLY A 155 2.49 -13.52 23.06
N LEU A 156 1.78 -13.02 22.03
CA LEU A 156 0.70 -12.03 22.17
C LEU A 156 -0.70 -12.68 22.26
N SER A 157 -0.78 -14.03 22.30
CA SER A 157 -2.04 -14.75 22.54
C SER A 157 -2.19 -15.06 24.02
N ASP A 158 -3.36 -14.71 24.58
CA ASP A 158 -3.67 -15.01 25.99
C ASP A 158 -3.94 -16.51 26.23
N LYS A 159 -4.46 -17.23 25.21
CA LYS A 159 -4.79 -18.66 25.31
C LYS A 159 -3.54 -19.54 25.16
N VAL A 160 -2.64 -19.16 24.27
CA VAL A 160 -1.39 -19.92 24.00
C VAL A 160 -0.29 -19.54 24.99
N GLY A 161 -0.33 -18.29 25.50
CA GLY A 161 0.66 -17.76 26.44
C GLY A 161 1.93 -17.22 25.78
N PRO A 162 2.86 -16.66 26.57
CA PRO A 162 4.08 -16.02 26.09
C PRO A 162 5.17 -17.06 25.76
N LEU A 163 4.86 -17.95 24.83
CA LEU A 163 5.74 -19.02 24.38
C LEU A 163 6.11 -18.82 22.91
N LYS A 164 7.31 -19.26 22.52
CA LYS A 164 7.74 -19.30 21.13
C LYS A 164 7.57 -20.71 20.59
N PHE A 165 6.84 -20.84 19.49
CA PHE A 165 6.63 -22.07 18.76
C PHE A 165 7.21 -21.95 17.35
N GLY A 166 7.86 -22.99 16.86
CA GLY A 166 8.51 -23.06 15.55
C GLY A 166 10.03 -23.06 15.64
N ASP A 167 10.64 -23.73 14.67
CA ASP A 167 12.10 -23.74 14.52
C ASP A 167 12.58 -22.40 13.97
N ASP A 168 13.73 -21.93 14.44
CA ASP A 168 14.45 -20.84 13.80
C ASP A 168 14.96 -21.35 12.45
N ASP A 169 14.39 -20.84 11.35
CA ASP A 169 14.88 -21.05 9.98
C ASP A 169 16.30 -20.47 9.73
N SER A 170 17.05 -20.20 10.78
CA SER A 170 18.36 -19.58 10.75
C SER A 170 19.51 -20.55 10.97
N SER A 171 19.60 -21.59 10.15
CA SER A 171 20.88 -22.25 9.88
C SER A 171 21.21 -22.08 8.39
N PRO A 172 21.86 -20.97 7.98
CA PRO A 172 22.25 -20.79 6.60
C PRO A 172 23.36 -21.75 6.14
N PHE A 173 23.91 -22.57 7.05
CA PHE A 173 25.04 -23.44 6.80
C PHE A 173 24.71 -24.94 6.72
N LEU A 174 23.52 -25.37 7.10
CA LEU A 174 23.08 -26.75 6.88
C LEU A 174 22.18 -26.74 5.62
N GLY A 175 22.75 -27.24 4.51
CA GLY A 175 22.04 -27.39 3.26
C GLY A 175 20.66 -27.98 3.46
N ARG A 176 19.71 -27.67 2.56
CA ARG A 176 18.35 -28.22 2.51
C ARG A 176 18.38 -29.75 2.51
N SER A 177 18.77 -30.34 3.59
CA SER A 177 18.45 -31.73 3.88
C SER A 177 16.96 -31.72 4.21
N ALA A 178 16.21 -32.55 3.51
CA ALA A 178 14.81 -32.83 3.78
C ALA A 178 14.68 -33.47 5.20
N SER A 179 14.91 -32.66 6.23
CA SER A 179 14.46 -32.98 7.57
C SER A 179 12.99 -32.63 7.61
N GLN A 180 12.16 -33.66 7.68
CA GLN A 180 10.82 -33.57 8.22
C GLN A 180 10.87 -32.59 9.36
N SER A 181 10.20 -31.44 9.22
CA SER A 181 9.95 -30.54 10.33
C SER A 181 9.12 -31.32 11.34
N SER A 182 9.79 -31.98 12.29
CA SER A 182 9.11 -32.60 13.40
C SER A 182 8.46 -31.44 14.18
N LYS A 183 7.13 -31.40 14.15
CA LYS A 183 6.38 -30.48 15.01
C LYS A 183 6.90 -30.62 16.41
N THR A 184 7.49 -29.57 16.95
CA THR A 184 8.11 -29.54 18.29
C THR A 184 7.06 -29.51 19.41
N TYR A 185 5.76 -29.55 19.07
CA TYR A 185 4.63 -29.41 19.99
C TYR A 185 3.49 -30.39 19.65
N SER A 186 2.65 -30.67 20.64
CA SER A 186 1.56 -31.66 20.54
C SER A 186 0.49 -31.25 19.52
N ASP A 187 -0.30 -32.22 19.05
CA ASP A 187 -1.44 -31.95 18.16
C ASP A 187 -2.50 -31.07 18.83
N GLU A 188 -2.63 -31.12 20.15
CA GLU A 188 -3.54 -30.24 20.91
C GLU A 188 -3.05 -28.80 20.85
N THR A 189 -1.75 -28.56 21.04
CA THR A 189 -1.14 -27.23 20.90
C THR A 189 -1.27 -26.71 19.47
N SER A 190 -1.10 -27.57 18.45
CA SER A 190 -1.34 -27.17 17.05
C SER A 190 -2.75 -26.67 16.82
N LYS A 191 -3.75 -27.41 17.31
CA LYS A 191 -5.17 -27.03 17.17
C LYS A 191 -5.47 -25.73 17.90
N LEU A 192 -4.86 -25.52 19.08
CA LEU A 192 -5.05 -24.28 19.83
C LEU A 192 -4.45 -23.08 19.07
N ILE A 193 -3.25 -23.23 18.50
CA ILE A 193 -2.60 -22.20 17.66
C ILE A 193 -3.47 -21.87 16.46
N ASP A 194 -3.96 -22.89 15.73
CA ASP A 194 -4.80 -22.70 14.54
C ASP A 194 -6.12 -21.99 14.90
N SER A 195 -6.73 -22.36 16.05
CA SER A 195 -7.95 -21.70 16.56
C SER A 195 -7.69 -20.23 16.89
N GLU A 196 -6.60 -19.93 17.60
CA GLU A 196 -6.26 -18.55 17.97
C GLU A 196 -5.97 -17.66 16.76
N ILE A 197 -5.23 -18.16 15.78
CA ILE A 197 -5.00 -17.43 14.52
C ILE A 197 -6.32 -17.10 13.83
N LYS A 198 -7.23 -18.09 13.75
CA LYS A 198 -8.54 -17.92 13.15
C LYS A 198 -9.40 -16.92 13.93
N ASP A 199 -9.39 -16.98 15.26
CA ASP A 199 -10.15 -16.08 16.13
C ASP A 199 -9.67 -14.63 15.98
N ILE A 200 -8.35 -14.41 15.93
CA ILE A 200 -7.75 -13.08 15.67
C ILE A 200 -8.21 -12.54 14.31
N ILE A 201 -8.07 -13.34 13.26
CA ILE A 201 -8.45 -12.94 11.90
C ILE A 201 -9.94 -12.62 11.83
N ASN A 202 -10.81 -13.49 12.34
CA ASN A 202 -12.25 -13.28 12.31
C ASN A 202 -12.67 -12.01 13.06
N SER A 203 -12.12 -11.80 14.26
CA SER A 203 -12.38 -10.59 15.05
C SER A 203 -11.97 -9.31 14.32
N CYS A 204 -10.78 -9.31 13.69
CA CYS A 204 -10.31 -8.18 12.89
C CYS A 204 -11.17 -7.97 11.64
N TYR A 205 -11.60 -9.05 10.98
CA TYR A 205 -12.49 -9.00 9.82
C TYR A 205 -13.85 -8.39 10.17
N GLU A 206 -14.50 -8.88 11.22
CA GLU A 206 -15.79 -8.36 11.70
C GLU A 206 -15.70 -6.89 12.11
N ARG A 207 -14.60 -6.50 12.78
CA ARG A 207 -14.33 -5.10 13.12
C ARG A 207 -14.20 -4.21 11.89
N ALA A 208 -13.44 -4.64 10.90
CA ALA A 208 -13.26 -3.90 9.65
C ALA A 208 -14.58 -3.82 8.85
N GLU A 209 -15.37 -4.90 8.82
CA GLU A 209 -16.69 -4.93 8.18
C GLU A 209 -17.66 -3.94 8.83
N THR A 210 -17.69 -3.89 10.17
CA THR A 210 -18.51 -2.93 10.92
C THR A 210 -18.10 -1.50 10.59
N ILE A 211 -16.79 -1.20 10.62
CA ILE A 211 -16.27 0.12 10.27
C ILE A 211 -16.72 0.56 8.87
N LEU A 212 -16.62 -0.32 7.87
CA LEU A 212 -17.00 0.04 6.50
C LEU A 212 -18.51 0.18 6.35
N LYS A 213 -19.32 -0.68 6.98
CA LYS A 213 -20.79 -0.55 6.98
C LYS A 213 -21.26 0.77 7.58
N ASP A 214 -20.62 1.22 8.65
CA ASP A 214 -20.95 2.48 9.33
C ASP A 214 -20.47 3.72 8.55
N ASN A 215 -19.59 3.55 7.55
CA ASN A 215 -19.01 4.63 6.77
C ASN A 215 -19.20 4.44 5.25
N MET A 216 -20.30 3.83 4.82
CA MET A 216 -20.59 3.56 3.41
C MET A 216 -20.58 4.82 2.54
N ASP A 217 -21.11 5.93 3.06
CA ASP A 217 -21.13 7.21 2.33
C ASP A 217 -19.71 7.71 2.03
N LYS A 218 -18.80 7.59 3.01
CA LYS A 218 -17.39 7.94 2.84
C LYS A 218 -16.69 7.00 1.87
N LEU A 219 -17.06 5.71 1.88
CA LEU A 219 -16.52 4.73 0.94
C LEU A 219 -16.88 5.07 -0.50
N HIS A 220 -18.13 5.46 -0.76
CA HIS A 220 -18.56 5.92 -2.08
C HIS A 220 -17.84 7.21 -2.49
N THR A 221 -17.82 8.23 -1.62
CA THR A 221 -17.16 9.51 -1.91
C THR A 221 -15.66 9.33 -2.19
N MET A 222 -14.97 8.48 -1.42
CA MET A 222 -13.55 8.21 -1.62
C MET A 222 -13.28 7.46 -2.92
N ALA A 223 -14.09 6.46 -3.25
CA ALA A 223 -13.98 5.75 -4.52
C ALA A 223 -14.24 6.66 -5.73
N GLU A 224 -15.23 7.57 -5.65
CA GLU A 224 -15.52 8.57 -6.70
C GLU A 224 -14.36 9.56 -6.85
N ALA A 225 -13.79 10.02 -5.73
CA ALA A 225 -12.60 10.89 -5.76
C ALA A 225 -11.41 10.19 -6.42
N LEU A 226 -11.18 8.90 -6.13
CA LEU A 226 -10.14 8.10 -6.77
C LEU A 226 -10.40 7.90 -8.26
N LEU A 227 -11.64 7.69 -8.69
CA LEU A 227 -11.99 7.60 -10.10
C LEU A 227 -11.78 8.91 -10.84
N LYS A 228 -12.01 10.05 -10.17
CA LYS A 228 -11.87 11.38 -10.75
C LYS A 228 -10.42 11.86 -10.81
N TYR A 229 -9.67 11.67 -9.72
CA TYR A 229 -8.32 12.23 -9.54
C TYR A 229 -7.20 11.20 -9.72
N GLU A 230 -7.54 9.90 -9.81
CA GLU A 230 -6.63 8.75 -9.87
C GLU A 230 -5.70 8.61 -8.65
N THR A 231 -5.41 9.69 -7.96
CA THR A 231 -4.61 9.75 -6.73
C THR A 231 -5.17 10.80 -5.79
N ILE A 232 -5.32 10.48 -4.52
CA ILE A 232 -5.75 11.39 -3.46
C ILE A 232 -4.70 11.44 -2.35
N ASP A 233 -4.48 12.62 -1.82
CA ASP A 233 -3.53 12.89 -0.74
C ASP A 233 -4.21 12.89 0.64
N GLN A 234 -3.41 13.06 1.69
CA GLN A 234 -3.87 13.10 3.07
C GLN A 234 -4.94 14.18 3.30
N HIS A 235 -4.81 15.36 2.67
CA HIS A 235 -5.75 16.47 2.87
C HIS A 235 -7.13 16.16 2.27
N GLN A 236 -7.16 15.56 1.09
CA GLN A 236 -8.40 15.12 0.45
C GLN A 236 -9.05 13.98 1.25
N ILE A 237 -8.26 13.08 1.79
CA ILE A 237 -8.74 12.00 2.67
C ILE A 237 -9.36 12.58 3.94
N ASP A 238 -8.71 13.58 4.58
CA ASP A 238 -9.24 14.25 5.77
C ASP A 238 -10.54 15.01 5.48
N ASP A 239 -10.67 15.67 4.32
CA ASP A 239 -11.90 16.29 3.86
C ASP A 239 -13.04 15.26 3.79
N ILE A 240 -12.83 14.13 3.10
CA ILE A 240 -13.81 13.05 2.96
C ILE A 240 -14.19 12.46 4.32
N MET A 241 -13.19 12.20 5.18
CA MET A 241 -13.43 11.64 6.51
C MET A 241 -14.21 12.58 7.42
N SER A 242 -14.11 13.90 7.22
CA SER A 242 -14.91 14.90 7.91
C SER A 242 -16.32 15.09 7.32
N GLY A 243 -16.62 14.46 6.19
CA GLY A 243 -17.89 14.61 5.44
C GLY A 243 -17.92 15.83 4.52
N ALA A 244 -16.77 16.43 4.23
CA ALA A 244 -16.65 17.51 3.25
C ALA A 244 -16.37 16.96 1.85
N GLU A 245 -16.65 17.75 0.81
CA GLU A 245 -16.19 17.44 -0.53
C GLU A 245 -14.64 17.54 -0.59
N PRO A 246 -13.97 16.57 -1.24
CA PRO A 246 -12.53 16.60 -1.38
C PRO A 246 -12.10 17.81 -2.21
N ARG A 247 -11.12 18.56 -1.72
CA ARG A 247 -10.51 19.67 -2.45
C ARG A 247 -9.86 19.19 -3.74
N GLU A 248 -9.71 20.08 -4.71
CA GLU A 248 -8.96 19.76 -5.92
C GLU A 248 -7.47 19.56 -5.59
N PRO A 249 -6.78 18.60 -6.24
CA PRO A 249 -5.34 18.41 -6.06
C PRO A 249 -4.58 19.70 -6.40
N SER A 250 -3.56 20.03 -5.60
CA SER A 250 -2.73 21.22 -5.81
C SER A 250 -2.03 21.24 -7.18
N ASP A 251 -1.81 20.08 -7.77
CA ASP A 251 -1.08 19.89 -9.02
C ASP A 251 -2.01 19.62 -10.23
N TRP A 252 -3.35 19.69 -10.07
CA TRP A 252 -4.33 19.38 -11.13
C TRP A 252 -4.21 20.26 -12.36
N ASN A 253 -3.67 21.48 -12.21
CA ASN A 253 -3.58 22.47 -13.29
C ASN A 253 -2.30 22.38 -14.13
N ASN A 254 -1.37 21.47 -13.84
CA ASN A 254 -0.04 21.47 -14.46
C ASN A 254 0.24 20.32 -15.45
N ASP A 255 -0.60 19.27 -15.53
CA ASP A 255 -0.20 18.05 -16.25
C ASP A 255 -0.91 17.76 -17.58
N ASP A 256 -1.91 18.56 -18.01
CA ASP A 256 -2.67 18.27 -19.24
C ASP A 256 -2.23 18.99 -20.52
N GLU A 257 -1.16 19.78 -20.51
CA GLU A 257 -0.52 20.19 -21.76
C GLU A 257 0.65 19.25 -22.11
N PRO A 258 0.50 18.42 -23.16
CA PRO A 258 1.67 17.69 -23.66
C PRO A 258 2.75 18.71 -24.06
N PRO A 259 4.03 18.44 -23.76
CA PRO A 259 5.10 19.40 -24.01
C PRO A 259 5.04 19.86 -25.46
N LYS A 260 4.81 21.15 -25.67
CA LYS A 260 4.81 21.78 -27.00
C LYS A 260 6.14 21.41 -27.66
N LYS A 261 6.08 20.55 -28.68
CA LYS A 261 7.21 20.24 -29.52
C LYS A 261 7.75 21.56 -30.04
N SER A 262 8.90 22.01 -29.52
CA SER A 262 9.64 23.09 -30.12
C SER A 262 10.14 22.59 -31.48
N THR A 263 9.41 22.93 -32.53
CA THR A 263 9.90 22.86 -33.90
C THR A 263 11.02 23.86 -34.05
N LYS A 264 12.21 23.48 -33.58
CA LYS A 264 13.45 24.06 -34.13
C LYS A 264 13.74 23.27 -35.41
N GLU A 265 13.30 23.84 -36.53
CA GLU A 265 13.83 23.50 -37.84
C GLU A 265 15.36 23.69 -37.80
N SER A 266 16.09 22.58 -37.65
CA SER A 266 17.52 22.58 -37.95
C SER A 266 17.65 22.53 -39.45
N SER A 267 17.88 23.71 -40.05
CA SER A 267 18.39 23.84 -41.43
C SER A 267 19.78 23.23 -41.47
N ILE A 268 19.90 21.97 -41.81
CA ILE A 268 21.15 21.33 -42.20
C ILE A 268 21.42 21.84 -43.61
N LYS A 269 22.30 22.83 -43.75
CA LYS A 269 22.95 23.15 -45.02
C LYS A 269 23.91 22.02 -45.34
N GLY A 270 23.61 21.29 -46.39
CA GLY A 270 24.54 20.33 -46.98
C GLY A 270 25.83 21.02 -47.49
N PRO A 271 26.96 20.32 -47.52
CA PRO A 271 28.20 20.86 -48.10
C PRO A 271 28.02 21.05 -49.61
N ALA A 272 28.44 22.26 -50.07
CA ALA A 272 28.52 22.58 -51.49
C ALA A 272 29.58 21.72 -52.17
N GLU A 273 29.23 21.20 -53.35
CA GLU A 273 30.21 20.66 -54.31
C GLU A 273 31.16 21.77 -54.73
N GLU A 274 32.46 21.52 -54.56
CA GLU A 274 33.51 22.18 -55.33
C GLU A 274 34.42 21.11 -55.95
N LEU A 275 34.35 21.03 -57.31
CA LEU A 275 35.32 20.63 -58.31
C LEU A 275 36.22 19.40 -58.06
#